data_04df19c9c7d2079ee8824d3e90407a88
#
_entry.id   04df19c9c7d2079ee8824d3e90407a88
#
_cell.length_a   1.000
_cell.length_b   1.000
_cell.length_c   1.000
_cell.angle_alpha   90.00
_cell.angle_beta   90.00
_cell.angle_gamma   90.00
#
_symmetry.space_group_name_H-M   'P 1'
#
loop_
_entity.id
_entity.type
_entity.pdbx_description
1 polymer ?
#
loop_
_entity_poly.entity_id
_entity_poly.type
_entity_poly.pdbx_seq_one_letter_code
_entity_poly.pdbx_strand_id
1 'polypeptide(L)'
;MTRYALIERILRQIYNGQPSDDSSVTYNLVNQWLNDAIGLAVKKNYTDSIQMDGIAYVNNSFYTTYTNLDISAETVDNVTYSIALPQIPFALGKDEGVATLQFVGDKKTSQTAIPLSMNQVAYIDNLRPIQNKILYWIEGKNIYAKSSIPLTSYKATLRMISGGDSRDLTSTLIIPDDYMPIIVEYIKGQLAFERSRPIDQSNDGVDNNN
;
A
#
# COMPACT_ATOMS: atom_id res chain seq x y z
N MET A 1 -5.75 -6.46 -15.22
CA MET A 1 -5.03 -7.75 -15.21
C MET A 1 -4.90 -8.22 -13.77
N THR A 2 -5.01 -9.53 -13.47
CA THR A 2 -4.80 -10.06 -12.11
C THR A 2 -3.31 -10.18 -11.80
N ARG A 3 -2.95 -10.21 -10.50
CA ARG A 3 -1.57 -10.47 -10.05
C ARG A 3 -1.03 -11.78 -10.61
N TYR A 4 -1.81 -12.83 -10.49
CA TYR A 4 -1.44 -14.15 -11.02
C TYR A 4 -1.12 -14.10 -12.53
N ALA A 5 -2.00 -13.48 -13.34
CA ALA A 5 -1.81 -13.40 -14.77
C ALA A 5 -0.54 -12.62 -15.18
N LEU A 6 -0.18 -11.58 -14.40
CA LEU A 6 1.07 -10.84 -14.64
C LEU A 6 2.29 -11.67 -14.30
N ILE A 7 2.28 -12.31 -13.12
CA ILE A 7 3.38 -13.17 -12.66
C ILE A 7 3.61 -14.31 -13.67
N GLU A 8 2.54 -14.98 -14.07
CA GLU A 8 2.62 -16.06 -15.07
C GLU A 8 3.18 -15.58 -16.39
N ARG A 9 2.71 -14.42 -16.89
CA ARG A 9 3.24 -13.82 -18.12
C ARG A 9 4.73 -13.55 -18.03
N ILE A 10 5.21 -13.01 -16.90
CA ILE A 10 6.63 -12.71 -16.69
C ILE A 10 7.44 -14.00 -16.65
N LEU A 11 6.99 -15.00 -15.88
CA LEU A 11 7.68 -16.29 -15.77
C LEU A 11 7.76 -16.98 -17.13
N ARG A 12 6.68 -17.03 -17.89
CA ARG A 12 6.69 -17.60 -19.25
C ARG A 12 7.66 -16.88 -20.19
N GLN A 13 7.77 -15.55 -20.11
CA GLN A 13 8.72 -14.79 -20.93
C GLN A 13 10.18 -15.11 -20.61
N ILE A 14 10.48 -15.42 -19.37
CA ILE A 14 11.85 -15.66 -18.88
C ILE A 14 12.28 -17.11 -19.09
N TYR A 15 11.35 -18.04 -18.88
CA TYR A 15 11.63 -19.49 -18.99
C TYR A 15 11.31 -20.06 -20.39
N ASN A 16 10.88 -19.21 -21.37
CA ASN A 16 10.41 -19.64 -22.68
C ASN A 16 9.32 -20.72 -22.63
N GLY A 17 8.49 -20.67 -21.58
CA GLY A 17 7.45 -21.67 -21.31
C GLY A 17 7.07 -21.67 -19.85
N GLN A 18 6.72 -22.84 -19.33
CA GLN A 18 6.49 -23.00 -17.89
C GLN A 18 7.83 -23.16 -17.15
N PRO A 19 7.99 -22.55 -15.97
CA PRO A 19 9.14 -22.82 -15.12
C PRO A 19 9.16 -24.30 -14.75
N SER A 20 10.35 -24.89 -14.67
CA SER A 20 10.50 -26.28 -14.20
C SER A 20 10.11 -26.39 -12.72
N ASP A 21 9.66 -27.56 -12.29
CA ASP A 21 9.30 -27.82 -10.89
C ASP A 21 10.49 -27.60 -9.92
N ASP A 22 11.73 -27.71 -10.43
CA ASP A 22 12.98 -27.47 -9.69
C ASP A 22 13.40 -25.98 -9.65
N SER A 23 12.54 -25.07 -10.12
CA SER A 23 12.84 -23.64 -10.10
C SER A 23 12.87 -23.11 -8.68
N SER A 24 13.99 -22.50 -8.26
CA SER A 24 14.10 -21.74 -6.99
C SER A 24 13.17 -20.53 -6.94
N VAL A 25 12.65 -20.12 -8.09
CA VAL A 25 11.78 -18.94 -8.22
C VAL A 25 10.32 -19.35 -8.09
N THR A 26 9.75 -19.08 -6.93
CA THR A 26 8.33 -19.36 -6.64
C THR A 26 7.43 -18.21 -7.01
N TYR A 27 6.14 -18.49 -7.24
CA TYR A 27 5.11 -17.43 -7.43
C TYR A 27 5.09 -16.43 -6.27
N ASN A 28 5.28 -16.89 -5.03
CA ASN A 28 5.29 -16.02 -3.85
C ASN A 28 6.48 -15.06 -3.87
N LEU A 29 7.65 -15.52 -4.29
CA LEU A 29 8.83 -14.66 -4.42
C LEU A 29 8.61 -13.57 -5.48
N VAL A 30 8.10 -13.96 -6.65
CA VAL A 30 7.78 -13.01 -7.71
C VAL A 30 6.69 -12.02 -7.27
N ASN A 31 5.73 -12.46 -6.47
CA ASN A 31 4.70 -11.58 -5.91
C ASN A 31 5.27 -10.56 -4.91
N GLN A 32 6.30 -10.93 -4.13
CA GLN A 32 7.03 -9.96 -3.29
C GLN A 32 7.73 -8.90 -4.16
N TRP A 33 8.48 -9.32 -5.17
CA TRP A 33 9.12 -8.37 -6.10
C TRP A 33 8.10 -7.50 -6.84
N LEU A 34 6.92 -8.04 -7.13
CA LEU A 34 5.83 -7.26 -7.72
C LEU A 34 5.37 -6.13 -6.78
N ASN A 35 5.26 -6.39 -5.48
CA ASN A 35 4.93 -5.35 -4.52
C ASN A 35 6.00 -4.25 -4.45
N ASP A 36 7.27 -4.65 -4.43
CA ASP A 36 8.39 -3.70 -4.44
C ASP A 36 8.39 -2.86 -5.72
N ALA A 37 8.15 -3.50 -6.87
CA ALA A 37 8.06 -2.83 -8.16
C ALA A 37 6.89 -1.83 -8.22
N ILE A 38 5.73 -2.18 -7.65
CA ILE A 38 4.59 -1.27 -7.56
C ILE A 38 4.95 -0.05 -6.70
N GLY A 39 5.59 -0.28 -5.55
CA GLY A 39 6.06 0.80 -4.69
C GLY A 39 7.03 1.75 -5.39
N LEU A 40 7.95 1.21 -6.21
CA LEU A 40 8.85 2.01 -7.04
C LEU A 40 8.11 2.79 -8.12
N ALA A 41 7.14 2.17 -8.80
CA ALA A 41 6.32 2.82 -9.83
C ALA A 41 5.54 4.02 -9.24
N VAL A 42 4.94 3.85 -8.05
CA VAL A 42 4.24 4.92 -7.33
C VAL A 42 5.19 6.06 -6.98
N LYS A 43 6.36 5.75 -6.40
CA LYS A 43 7.37 6.76 -6.05
C LYS A 43 7.89 7.49 -7.27
N LYS A 44 8.09 6.78 -8.37
CA LYS A 44 8.51 7.38 -9.63
C LYS A 44 7.43 8.33 -10.15
N ASN A 45 6.16 7.91 -10.18
CA ASN A 45 5.06 8.77 -10.62
C ASN A 45 4.99 10.05 -9.77
N TYR A 46 5.13 9.94 -8.45
CA TYR A 46 5.16 11.07 -7.54
C TYR A 46 6.32 12.03 -7.86
N THR A 47 7.52 11.49 -8.09
CA THR A 47 8.70 12.30 -8.42
C THR A 47 8.58 12.96 -9.79
N ASP A 48 8.11 12.21 -10.80
CA ASP A 48 7.90 12.73 -12.15
C ASP A 48 6.88 13.88 -12.13
N SER A 49 5.80 13.78 -11.34
CA SER A 49 4.81 14.83 -11.18
C SER A 49 5.42 16.12 -10.60
N ILE A 50 6.30 16.00 -9.59
CA ILE A 50 7.01 17.15 -9.03
C ILE A 50 7.92 17.78 -10.07
N GLN A 51 8.62 16.97 -10.86
CA GLN A 51 9.57 17.47 -11.87
C GLN A 51 8.87 18.14 -13.05
N MET A 52 7.73 17.59 -13.49
CA MET A 52 7.00 18.09 -14.65
C MET A 52 6.10 19.29 -14.31
N ASP A 53 5.35 19.21 -13.23
CA ASP A 53 4.29 20.15 -12.90
C ASP A 53 4.61 21.03 -11.67
N GLY A 54 5.70 20.73 -10.95
CA GLY A 54 6.04 21.40 -9.70
C GLY A 54 5.11 21.05 -8.53
N ILE A 55 4.17 20.14 -8.74
CA ILE A 55 3.14 19.76 -7.76
C ILE A 55 3.27 18.27 -7.50
N ALA A 56 3.36 17.90 -6.22
CA ALA A 56 3.37 16.51 -5.79
C ALA A 56 1.95 15.93 -5.90
N TYR A 57 1.75 14.99 -6.81
CA TYR A 57 0.53 14.19 -6.87
C TYR A 57 0.83 12.78 -7.40
N VAL A 58 -0.09 11.88 -7.16
CA VAL A 58 -0.05 10.52 -7.71
C VAL A 58 -1.26 10.34 -8.62
N ASN A 59 -1.06 9.67 -9.75
CA ASN A 59 -2.13 9.38 -10.70
C ASN A 59 -3.28 8.65 -9.99
N ASN A 60 -4.51 9.07 -10.27
CA ASN A 60 -5.72 8.53 -9.67
C ASN A 60 -5.88 7.01 -9.84
N SER A 61 -5.27 6.43 -10.87
CA SER A 61 -5.30 4.98 -11.13
C SER A 61 -4.51 4.15 -10.12
N PHE A 62 -3.68 4.76 -9.27
CA PHE A 62 -3.00 4.04 -8.19
C PHE A 62 -3.83 3.94 -6.91
N TYR A 63 -4.92 4.70 -6.81
CA TYR A 63 -5.73 4.72 -5.59
C TYR A 63 -6.80 3.63 -5.59
N THR A 64 -6.97 3.02 -4.42
CA THR A 64 -8.08 2.14 -4.10
C THR A 64 -8.98 2.79 -3.07
N THR A 65 -10.29 2.65 -3.24
CA THR A 65 -11.27 3.13 -2.26
C THR A 65 -11.85 1.94 -1.50
N TYR A 66 -11.71 1.98 -0.19
CA TYR A 66 -12.30 1.02 0.74
C TYR A 66 -13.47 1.70 1.45
N THR A 67 -14.63 1.09 1.36
CA THR A 67 -15.88 1.63 1.94
C THR A 67 -16.34 0.77 3.11
N ASN A 68 -17.20 1.34 3.96
CA ASN A 68 -17.83 0.63 5.08
C ASN A 68 -16.86 0.04 6.10
N LEU A 69 -15.70 0.69 6.31
CA LEU A 69 -14.76 0.27 7.34
C LEU A 69 -15.35 0.53 8.73
N ASP A 70 -15.19 -0.45 9.61
CA ASP A 70 -15.65 -0.37 10.98
C ASP A 70 -14.79 0.57 11.81
N ILE A 71 -15.44 1.28 12.72
CA ILE A 71 -14.82 2.24 13.63
C ILE A 71 -14.99 1.73 15.04
N SER A 72 -13.89 1.59 15.77
CA SER A 72 -13.86 1.19 17.16
C SER A 72 -13.49 2.39 18.04
N ALA A 73 -14.21 2.58 19.15
CA ALA A 73 -13.81 3.58 20.13
C ALA A 73 -12.66 3.03 20.98
N GLU A 74 -11.64 3.86 21.22
CA GLU A 74 -10.58 3.52 22.16
C GLU A 74 -11.10 3.65 23.60
N THR A 75 -10.65 2.73 24.46
CA THR A 75 -11.15 2.63 25.83
C THR A 75 -10.60 3.70 26.76
N VAL A 76 -9.57 4.43 26.34
CA VAL A 76 -8.82 5.34 27.21
C VAL A 76 -9.50 6.69 27.40
N ASP A 77 -10.07 7.25 26.32
CA ASP A 77 -10.59 8.63 26.36
C ASP A 77 -11.98 8.82 25.72
N ASN A 78 -12.55 7.79 25.06
CA ASN A 78 -13.83 7.84 24.32
C ASN A 78 -13.93 8.93 23.24
N VAL A 79 -12.85 9.61 22.92
CA VAL A 79 -12.76 10.63 21.86
C VAL A 79 -11.78 10.23 20.76
N THR A 80 -10.99 9.19 21.01
CA THR A 80 -10.10 8.56 20.03
C THR A 80 -10.75 7.30 19.49
N TYR A 81 -10.69 7.15 18.20
CA TYR A 81 -11.28 6.04 17.46
C TYR A 81 -10.20 5.38 16.62
N SER A 82 -10.30 4.07 16.45
CA SER A 82 -9.41 3.30 15.59
C SER A 82 -10.14 2.67 14.42
N ILE A 83 -9.45 2.58 13.30
CA ILE A 83 -9.92 1.94 12.07
C ILE A 83 -8.80 1.04 11.60
N ALA A 84 -9.07 -0.25 11.50
CA ALA A 84 -8.09 -1.18 10.95
C ALA A 84 -7.84 -0.89 9.46
N LEU A 85 -6.57 -0.71 9.10
CA LEU A 85 -6.19 -0.55 7.71
C LEU A 85 -6.38 -1.87 6.96
N PRO A 86 -7.11 -1.91 5.85
CA PRO A 86 -7.21 -3.09 5.01
C PRO A 86 -5.83 -3.50 4.48
N GLN A 87 -4.97 -2.53 4.23
CA GLN A 87 -3.57 -2.71 3.83
C GLN A 87 -2.74 -1.53 4.31
N ILE A 88 -1.42 -1.72 4.37
CA ILE A 88 -0.49 -0.62 4.67
C ILE A 88 -0.35 0.23 3.40
N PRO A 89 -0.64 1.54 3.44
CA PRO A 89 -0.44 2.42 2.30
C PRO A 89 1.05 2.54 1.96
N PHE A 90 1.37 2.76 0.69
CA PHE A 90 2.74 3.08 0.31
C PHE A 90 3.15 4.42 0.95
N ALA A 91 4.34 4.43 1.56
CA ALA A 91 4.89 5.62 2.15
C ALA A 91 5.35 6.60 1.06
N LEU A 92 4.66 7.72 0.97
CA LEU A 92 5.04 8.89 0.19
C LEU A 92 5.37 10.05 1.13
N GLY A 93 6.01 11.08 0.61
CA GLY A 93 6.28 12.28 1.40
C GLY A 93 4.97 12.86 1.97
N LYS A 94 4.99 13.39 3.17
CA LYS A 94 3.85 14.03 3.87
C LYS A 94 2.62 13.13 4.05
N ASP A 95 2.81 11.82 4.23
CA ASP A 95 1.74 10.83 4.41
C ASP A 95 0.73 10.75 3.24
N GLU A 96 1.12 11.17 2.05
CA GLU A 96 0.26 11.22 0.86
C GLU A 96 -0.14 9.84 0.32
N GLY A 97 0.25 8.75 0.97
CA GLY A 97 -0.27 7.41 0.70
C GLY A 97 -1.76 7.26 0.98
N VAL A 98 -2.33 8.16 1.81
CA VAL A 98 -3.78 8.27 2.05
C VAL A 98 -4.30 9.57 1.46
N ALA A 99 -5.09 9.47 0.39
CA ALA A 99 -5.65 10.67 -0.27
C ALA A 99 -6.80 11.28 0.51
N THR A 100 -7.72 10.45 1.01
CA THR A 100 -8.88 10.94 1.76
C THR A 100 -9.35 9.89 2.77
N LEU A 101 -9.77 10.39 3.93
CA LEU A 101 -10.52 9.63 4.92
C LEU A 101 -11.83 10.39 5.18
N GLN A 102 -12.95 9.72 4.98
CA GLN A 102 -14.29 10.28 5.19
C GLN A 102 -15.08 9.40 6.15
N PHE A 103 -15.83 10.05 7.03
CA PHE A 103 -16.76 9.40 7.94
C PHE A 103 -18.18 9.64 7.45
N VAL A 104 -18.90 8.57 7.16
CA VAL A 104 -20.25 8.60 6.60
C VAL A 104 -21.24 8.13 7.65
N GLY A 105 -22.12 9.02 8.09
CA GLY A 105 -23.19 8.72 9.03
C GLY A 105 -24.49 8.27 8.35
N ASP A 106 -25.45 7.82 9.15
CA ASP A 106 -26.74 7.26 8.69
C ASP A 106 -27.54 8.22 7.79
N LYS A 107 -27.38 9.54 7.98
CA LYS A 107 -28.07 10.56 7.18
C LYS A 107 -27.32 10.97 5.92
N LYS A 108 -26.37 10.15 5.44
CA LYS A 108 -25.47 10.46 4.32
C LYS A 108 -24.66 11.76 4.53
N THR A 109 -24.54 12.20 5.75
CA THR A 109 -23.62 13.30 6.10
C THR A 109 -22.20 12.77 6.06
N SER A 110 -21.36 13.26 5.18
CA SER A 110 -19.96 12.89 5.13
C SER A 110 -19.10 13.99 5.76
N GLN A 111 -18.15 13.59 6.59
CA GLN A 111 -17.16 14.49 7.16
C GLN A 111 -15.77 14.01 6.74
N THR A 112 -15.00 14.89 6.11
CA THR A 112 -13.62 14.58 5.72
C THR A 112 -12.69 14.86 6.89
N ALA A 113 -11.84 13.90 7.20
CA ALA A 113 -10.84 14.04 8.24
C ALA A 113 -9.60 14.75 7.71
N ILE A 114 -8.88 15.41 8.61
CA ILE A 114 -7.66 16.16 8.34
C ILE A 114 -6.46 15.34 8.84
N PRO A 115 -5.44 15.07 8.01
CA PRO A 115 -4.25 14.36 8.46
C PRO A 115 -3.43 15.19 9.43
N LEU A 116 -2.86 14.54 10.43
CA LEU A 116 -1.90 15.09 11.37
C LEU A 116 -0.56 14.39 11.22
N SER A 117 0.52 15.13 11.31
CA SER A 117 1.84 14.55 11.50
C SER A 117 2.00 14.05 12.95
N MET A 118 2.82 13.01 13.16
CA MET A 118 3.06 12.45 14.48
C MET A 118 3.53 13.51 15.50
N ASN A 119 4.29 14.52 15.06
CA ASN A 119 4.72 15.61 15.91
C ASN A 119 3.55 16.51 16.40
N GLN A 120 2.45 16.55 15.65
CA GLN A 120 1.27 17.32 16.01
C GLN A 120 0.32 16.56 16.93
N VAL A 121 0.37 15.23 16.93
CA VAL A 121 -0.49 14.39 17.78
C VAL A 121 -0.31 14.72 19.27
N ALA A 122 0.93 14.98 19.71
CA ALA A 122 1.23 15.33 21.10
C ALA A 122 0.57 16.64 21.57
N TYR A 123 0.20 17.51 20.64
CA TYR A 123 -0.39 18.83 20.95
C TYR A 123 -1.86 18.94 20.58
N ILE A 124 -2.49 17.84 20.17
CA ILE A 124 -3.85 17.84 19.61
C ILE A 124 -4.89 18.44 20.56
N ASP A 125 -4.72 18.24 21.87
CA ASP A 125 -5.65 18.74 22.89
C ASP A 125 -5.56 20.24 23.10
N ASN A 126 -4.47 20.85 22.69
CA ASN A 126 -4.22 22.29 22.81
C ASN A 126 -4.61 23.09 21.56
N LEU A 127 -5.01 22.40 20.47
CA LEU A 127 -5.34 23.02 19.20
C LEU A 127 -6.81 23.47 19.15
N ARG A 128 -7.15 24.58 19.79
CA ARG A 128 -8.51 25.19 19.80
C ARG A 128 -9.13 25.42 18.40
N PRO A 129 -8.39 25.78 17.34
CA PRO A 129 -9.00 26.02 16.01
C PRO A 129 -9.62 24.80 15.35
N ILE A 130 -9.41 23.58 15.93
CA ILE A 130 -9.78 22.31 15.33
C ILE A 130 -11.04 21.73 16.01
N GLN A 131 -11.70 22.50 16.88
CA GLN A 131 -12.99 22.10 17.42
C GLN A 131 -13.99 21.84 16.28
N ASN A 132 -14.67 20.68 16.35
CA ASN A 132 -15.60 20.15 15.34
C ASN A 132 -14.95 19.63 14.03
N LYS A 133 -13.64 19.41 14.00
CA LYS A 133 -12.97 18.71 12.91
C LYS A 133 -12.59 17.29 13.39
N ILE A 134 -12.56 16.37 12.45
CA ILE A 134 -12.02 15.04 12.67
C ILE A 134 -10.56 15.09 12.24
N LEU A 135 -9.67 14.71 13.14
CA LEU A 135 -8.23 14.66 12.89
C LEU A 135 -7.81 13.21 12.89
N TYR A 136 -6.88 12.84 12.00
CA TYR A 136 -6.39 11.47 11.97
C TYR A 136 -4.88 11.39 11.78
N TRP A 137 -4.31 10.28 12.25
CA TRP A 137 -2.93 9.89 11.99
C TRP A 137 -2.87 8.38 11.76
N ILE A 138 -1.77 7.92 11.18
CA ILE A 138 -1.55 6.51 10.89
C ILE A 138 -0.45 6.02 11.82
N GLU A 139 -0.72 4.90 12.50
CA GLU A 139 0.25 4.24 13.36
C GLU A 139 0.13 2.72 13.20
N GLY A 140 1.21 2.10 12.74
CA GLY A 140 1.25 0.67 12.48
C GLY A 140 0.24 0.24 11.42
N LYS A 141 -0.74 -0.56 11.81
CA LYS A 141 -1.81 -1.08 10.95
C LYS A 141 -3.16 -0.41 11.18
N ASN A 142 -3.18 0.68 11.90
CA ASN A 142 -4.41 1.39 12.25
C ASN A 142 -4.34 2.85 11.83
N ILE A 143 -5.50 3.39 11.51
CA ILE A 143 -5.74 4.83 11.48
C ILE A 143 -6.38 5.17 12.82
N TYR A 144 -5.81 6.12 13.52
CA TYR A 144 -6.42 6.71 14.70
C TYR A 144 -7.07 8.04 14.32
N ALA A 145 -8.29 8.24 14.79
CA ALA A 145 -9.03 9.47 14.54
C ALA A 145 -9.47 10.07 15.87
N LYS A 146 -9.26 11.37 16.05
CA LYS A 146 -9.75 12.11 17.20
C LYS A 146 -10.88 13.04 16.78
N SER A 147 -12.00 12.97 17.52
CA SER A 147 -13.20 13.73 17.20
C SER A 147 -13.95 14.10 18.46
N SER A 148 -14.47 15.34 18.52
CA SER A 148 -15.43 15.77 19.56
C SER A 148 -16.84 15.22 19.32
N ILE A 149 -17.10 14.65 18.13
CA ILE A 149 -18.39 14.04 17.76
C ILE A 149 -18.23 12.53 17.89
N PRO A 150 -19.18 11.81 18.51
CA PRO A 150 -19.16 10.35 18.56
C PRO A 150 -19.18 9.75 17.14
N LEU A 151 -18.16 8.92 16.82
CA LEU A 151 -18.01 8.31 15.49
C LEU A 151 -18.50 6.86 15.43
N THR A 152 -18.97 6.28 16.52
CA THR A 152 -19.39 4.86 16.59
C THR A 152 -20.57 4.51 15.68
N SER A 153 -21.42 5.48 15.33
CA SER A 153 -22.51 5.31 14.36
C SER A 153 -22.10 5.59 12.91
N TYR A 154 -20.84 5.95 12.67
CA TYR A 154 -20.32 6.22 11.34
C TYR A 154 -19.59 5.00 10.78
N LYS A 155 -19.49 4.95 9.45
CA LYS A 155 -18.58 4.07 8.73
C LYS A 155 -17.51 4.89 8.07
N ALA A 156 -16.31 4.37 8.01
CA ALA A 156 -15.22 5.07 7.34
C ALA A 156 -15.11 4.65 5.87
N THR A 157 -14.83 5.64 5.02
CA THR A 157 -14.43 5.44 3.63
C THR A 157 -13.02 5.98 3.47
N LEU A 158 -12.12 5.10 3.08
CA LEU A 158 -10.70 5.35 2.96
C LEU A 158 -10.28 5.24 1.50
N ARG A 159 -9.63 6.28 0.96
CA ARG A 159 -9.00 6.24 -0.35
C ARG A 159 -7.49 6.32 -0.18
N MET A 160 -6.79 5.26 -0.57
CA MET A 160 -5.34 5.15 -0.37
C MET A 160 -4.64 4.42 -1.52
N ILE A 161 -3.33 4.54 -1.57
CA ILE A 161 -2.46 3.84 -2.51
C ILE A 161 -1.97 2.56 -1.83
N SER A 162 -2.40 1.40 -2.33
CA SER A 162 -2.05 0.11 -1.73
C SER A 162 -1.55 -0.95 -2.72
N GLY A 163 -1.59 -0.67 -4.01
CA GLY A 163 -1.19 -1.64 -5.04
C GLY A 163 -2.07 -2.89 -5.16
N GLY A 164 -3.22 -2.92 -4.47
CA GLY A 164 -4.11 -4.09 -4.39
C GLY A 164 -3.69 -5.10 -3.31
N ASP A 165 -4.52 -6.11 -3.04
CA ASP A 165 -4.22 -7.11 -2.01
C ASP A 165 -3.08 -8.05 -2.45
N SER A 166 -1.95 -7.96 -1.77
CA SER A 166 -0.78 -8.79 -2.06
C SER A 166 -0.94 -10.25 -1.61
N ARG A 167 -1.91 -10.56 -0.79
CA ARG A 167 -2.20 -11.92 -0.32
C ARG A 167 -3.08 -12.69 -1.28
N ASP A 168 -3.87 -11.97 -2.08
CA ASP A 168 -4.77 -12.55 -3.07
C ASP A 168 -4.17 -12.39 -4.48
N LEU A 169 -3.62 -13.48 -5.01
CA LEU A 169 -3.07 -13.53 -6.36
C LEU A 169 -4.14 -13.32 -7.45
N THR A 170 -5.42 -13.52 -7.12
CA THR A 170 -6.54 -13.30 -8.05
C THR A 170 -6.98 -11.83 -8.07
N SER A 171 -6.50 -11.02 -7.12
CA SER A 171 -6.82 -9.60 -7.04
C SER A 171 -6.37 -8.85 -8.30
N THR A 172 -7.18 -7.87 -8.70
CA THR A 172 -6.85 -7.00 -9.83
C THR A 172 -5.73 -6.03 -9.44
N LEU A 173 -4.72 -5.93 -10.28
CA LEU A 173 -3.68 -4.92 -10.13
C LEU A 173 -4.23 -3.53 -10.44
N ILE A 174 -3.96 -2.61 -9.53
CA ILE A 174 -4.37 -1.21 -9.64
C ILE A 174 -3.11 -0.41 -9.99
N ILE A 175 -2.78 -0.41 -11.27
CA ILE A 175 -1.58 0.22 -11.81
C ILE A 175 -1.94 0.80 -13.18
N PRO A 176 -1.57 2.05 -13.47
CA PRO A 176 -1.68 2.59 -14.83
C PRO A 176 -0.83 1.78 -15.80
N ASP A 177 -1.36 1.58 -17.01
CA ASP A 177 -0.69 0.76 -18.04
C ASP A 177 0.70 1.30 -18.40
N ASP A 178 0.90 2.61 -18.31
CA ASP A 178 2.17 3.28 -18.61
C ASP A 178 3.31 2.86 -17.67
N TYR A 179 2.99 2.37 -16.47
CA TYR A 179 3.97 1.92 -15.48
C TYR A 179 4.24 0.41 -15.54
N MET A 180 3.45 -0.33 -16.31
CA MET A 180 3.65 -1.78 -16.50
C MET A 180 5.05 -2.16 -17.00
N PRO A 181 5.63 -1.47 -18.01
CA PRO A 181 6.98 -1.80 -18.46
C PRO A 181 8.03 -1.70 -17.36
N ILE A 182 7.94 -0.68 -16.49
CA ILE A 182 8.88 -0.46 -15.38
C ILE A 182 8.80 -1.63 -14.39
N ILE A 183 7.57 -2.06 -14.06
CA ILE A 183 7.35 -3.18 -13.14
C ILE A 183 7.91 -4.48 -13.71
N VAL A 184 7.64 -4.76 -14.98
CA VAL A 184 8.15 -5.95 -15.67
C VAL A 184 9.68 -5.95 -15.73
N GLU A 185 10.28 -4.80 -16.03
CA GLU A 185 11.74 -4.66 -16.10
C GLU A 185 12.42 -4.85 -14.76
N TYR A 186 11.85 -4.29 -13.68
CA TYR A 186 12.32 -4.52 -12.32
C TYR A 186 12.31 -6.01 -11.95
N ILE A 187 11.19 -6.70 -12.18
CA ILE A 187 11.05 -8.12 -11.85
C ILE A 187 12.04 -8.96 -12.69
N LYS A 188 12.22 -8.66 -13.99
CA LYS A 188 13.22 -9.31 -14.81
C LYS A 188 14.64 -9.11 -14.30
N GLY A 189 14.96 -7.92 -13.80
CA GLY A 189 16.24 -7.64 -13.14
C GLY A 189 16.47 -8.49 -11.89
N GLN A 190 15.47 -8.63 -11.02
CA GLN A 190 15.54 -9.49 -9.83
C GLN A 190 15.73 -10.96 -10.20
N LEU A 191 15.00 -11.44 -11.20
CA LEU A 191 15.13 -12.81 -11.70
C LEU A 191 16.52 -13.07 -12.32
N ALA A 192 17.08 -12.12 -13.05
CA ALA A 192 18.44 -12.25 -13.60
C ALA A 192 19.48 -12.32 -12.48
N PHE A 193 19.28 -11.53 -11.41
CA PHE A 193 20.15 -11.55 -10.23
C PHE A 193 20.07 -12.91 -9.50
N GLU A 194 18.87 -13.45 -9.26
CA GLU A 194 18.71 -14.76 -8.62
C GLU A 194 19.36 -15.89 -9.44
N ARG A 195 19.27 -15.83 -10.77
CA ARG A 195 19.93 -16.83 -11.65
C ARG A 195 21.46 -16.71 -11.67
N SER A 196 22.00 -15.53 -11.39
CA SER A 196 23.46 -15.32 -11.33
C SER A 196 24.08 -15.75 -10.02
N ARG A 197 23.27 -16.09 -9.00
CA ARG A 197 23.77 -16.61 -7.74
C ARG A 197 24.46 -17.94 -7.95
N PRO A 198 25.70 -18.11 -7.44
CA PRO A 198 26.35 -19.41 -7.44
C PRO A 198 25.50 -20.45 -6.70
N ILE A 199 25.36 -21.64 -7.25
CA ILE A 199 24.60 -22.75 -6.64
C ILE A 199 25.20 -23.14 -5.28
N ASP A 200 26.49 -22.92 -5.08
CA ASP A 200 27.25 -23.20 -3.84
C ASP A 200 26.81 -22.38 -2.61
N GLN A 201 25.90 -21.42 -2.75
CA GLN A 201 25.40 -20.66 -1.59
C GLN A 201 24.15 -21.31 -0.93
N SER A 202 23.58 -22.34 -1.49
CA SER A 202 22.64 -23.17 -0.77
C SER A 202 23.43 -24.15 0.08
N ASN A 203 23.54 -23.85 1.38
CA ASN A 203 24.15 -24.72 2.38
C ASN A 203 23.29 -25.99 2.54
N ASP A 204 23.43 -26.93 1.60
CA ASP A 204 22.73 -28.22 1.62
C ASP A 204 23.50 -29.31 2.44
N GLY A 205 24.63 -28.96 3.02
CA GLY A 205 25.45 -29.83 3.84
C GLY A 205 26.16 -30.95 3.06
N VAL A 206 26.12 -30.92 1.73
CA VAL A 206 26.71 -31.98 0.86
C VAL A 206 28.11 -31.58 0.35
N ASP A 207 28.48 -30.30 0.41
CA ASP A 207 29.72 -29.79 -0.19
C ASP A 207 31.01 -30.12 0.57
N ASN A 208 30.98 -30.92 1.60
CA ASN A 208 32.16 -31.23 2.41
C ASN A 208 32.88 -32.54 2.06
N ASN A 209 32.60 -33.17 0.94
CA ASN A 209 33.25 -34.41 0.53
C ASN A 209 33.79 -34.34 -0.90
N ASN A 210 34.83 -33.52 -1.12
CA ASN A 210 35.84 -33.77 -2.16
C ASN A 210 37.16 -33.10 -1.75
#